data_f123dda41d2ccb232d3e1666b97026dc
#
_entry.id   f123dda41d2ccb232d3e1666b97026dc
#
_cell.length_a   1.000
_cell.length_b   1.000
_cell.length_c   1.000
_cell.angle_alpha   90.00
_cell.angle_beta   90.00
_cell.angle_gamma   90.00
#
_symmetry.space_group_name_H-M   'P 1'
#
loop_
_entity.id
_entity.type
_entity.pdbx_description
1 polymer ?
#
loop_
_entity_poly.entity_id
_entity_poly.type
_entity_poly.pdbx_seq_one_letter_code
_entity_poly.pdbx_strand_id
1 'polypeptide(L)'
;IPDSNASKSSRDRAILLAEREDLTVRQRAQRLGGYSGLSMVGTPETIADEMEEWLMTQGSDGFTVQFPYLPGGLDDFVDRVVPELQRRGIFRREYEGKTLRDHLGLPRPENQFL
;
A
#
# COMPACT_ATOMS: atom_id res chain seq x y z
N ILE A 1 -17.95 21.01 5.58
CA ILE A 1 -16.48 21.03 5.42
C ILE A 1 -16.12 22.41 4.90
N PRO A 2 -15.24 23.20 5.59
CA PRO A 2 -14.92 24.55 5.19
C PRO A 2 -14.24 24.58 3.82
N ASP A 3 -14.39 25.67 3.11
CA ASP A 3 -13.70 25.88 1.86
C ASP A 3 -12.20 26.12 2.10
N SER A 4 -11.35 25.53 1.28
CA SER A 4 -9.90 25.64 1.43
C SER A 4 -9.23 25.67 0.06
N ASN A 5 -8.00 26.22 0.03
CA ASN A 5 -7.15 26.22 -1.18
C ASN A 5 -6.46 24.86 -1.41
N ALA A 6 -6.73 23.84 -0.57
CA ALA A 6 -6.25 22.48 -0.77
C ALA A 6 -6.94 21.81 -1.97
N SER A 7 -6.50 20.59 -2.30
CA SER A 7 -7.05 19.82 -3.41
C SER A 7 -8.57 19.70 -3.34
N LYS A 8 -9.27 20.29 -4.29
CA LYS A 8 -10.73 20.24 -4.39
C LYS A 8 -11.22 18.80 -4.57
N SER A 9 -10.51 17.99 -5.33
CA SER A 9 -10.86 16.58 -5.57
C SER A 9 -10.90 15.75 -4.30
N SER A 10 -9.96 15.93 -3.37
CA SER A 10 -9.96 15.23 -2.08
C SER A 10 -11.15 15.64 -1.22
N ARG A 11 -11.47 16.94 -1.21
CA ARG A 11 -12.64 17.48 -0.51
C ARG A 11 -13.96 16.92 -1.08
N ASP A 12 -14.10 16.95 -2.39
CA ASP A 12 -15.31 16.49 -3.07
C ASP A 12 -15.53 15.00 -2.87
N ARG A 13 -14.46 14.18 -2.93
CA ARG A 13 -14.52 12.76 -2.59
C ARG A 13 -14.96 12.52 -1.15
N ALA A 14 -14.47 13.31 -0.20
CA ALA A 14 -14.86 13.22 1.21
C ALA A 14 -16.34 13.56 1.42
N ILE A 15 -16.85 14.57 0.72
CA ILE A 15 -18.26 14.96 0.77
C ILE A 15 -19.13 13.85 0.15
N LEU A 16 -18.79 13.40 -1.06
CA LEU A 16 -19.54 12.34 -1.75
C LEU A 16 -19.58 11.03 -0.96
N LEU A 17 -18.47 10.64 -0.35
CA LEU A 17 -18.43 9.46 0.51
C LEU A 17 -19.36 9.60 1.71
N ALA A 18 -19.33 10.79 2.32
CA ALA A 18 -20.15 11.08 3.48
C ALA A 18 -21.64 11.07 3.19
N GLU A 19 -22.03 11.57 2.02
CA GLU A 19 -23.44 11.62 1.58
C GLU A 19 -23.94 10.24 1.13
N ARG A 20 -23.12 9.47 0.43
CA ARG A 20 -23.50 8.13 -0.05
C ARG A 20 -23.69 7.09 1.05
N GLU A 21 -22.89 7.14 2.10
CA GLU A 21 -22.84 6.12 3.14
C GLU A 21 -23.51 6.59 4.46
N ASP A 22 -24.09 7.79 4.49
CA ASP A 22 -24.69 8.41 5.69
C ASP A 22 -23.81 8.29 6.95
N LEU A 23 -22.52 8.57 6.77
CA LEU A 23 -21.52 8.37 7.79
C LEU A 23 -21.60 9.41 8.90
N THR A 24 -21.53 8.99 10.15
CA THR A 24 -21.27 9.88 11.29
C THR A 24 -19.92 10.55 11.18
N VAL A 25 -19.72 11.68 11.89
CA VAL A 25 -18.43 12.39 11.93
C VAL A 25 -17.27 11.46 12.33
N ARG A 26 -17.49 10.56 13.29
CA ARG A 26 -16.49 9.59 13.74
C ARG A 26 -16.13 8.61 12.63
N GLN A 27 -17.12 8.05 11.95
CA GLN A 27 -16.89 7.12 10.84
C GLN A 27 -16.18 7.80 9.67
N ARG A 28 -16.51 9.07 9.39
CA ARG A 28 -15.78 9.88 8.40
C ARG A 28 -14.32 10.06 8.79
N ALA A 29 -14.05 10.40 10.05
CA ALA A 29 -12.69 10.54 10.54
C ALA A 29 -11.89 9.23 10.44
N GLN A 30 -12.51 8.10 10.73
CA GLN A 30 -11.88 6.78 10.59
C GLN A 30 -11.61 6.40 9.12
N ARG A 31 -12.51 6.73 8.19
CA ARG A 31 -12.36 6.47 6.75
C ARG A 31 -11.40 7.42 6.05
N LEU A 32 -11.32 8.67 6.49
CA LEU A 32 -10.51 9.74 5.89
C LEU A 32 -9.25 10.06 6.71
N GLY A 33 -9.24 9.65 7.97
CA GLY A 33 -8.13 9.85 8.89
C GLY A 33 -7.04 8.81 8.66
N GLY A 34 -6.08 9.18 7.86
CA GLY A 34 -4.96 8.33 7.49
C GLY A 34 -4.40 8.74 6.14
N TYR A 35 -3.50 7.98 5.62
CA TYR A 35 -3.01 8.16 4.26
C TYR A 35 -4.12 7.73 3.30
N SER A 36 -4.47 8.58 2.35
CA SER A 36 -5.49 8.29 1.34
C SER A 36 -5.08 7.06 0.52
N GLY A 37 -5.82 5.97 0.64
CA GLY A 37 -5.52 4.74 -0.08
C GLY A 37 -6.18 3.52 0.55
N LEU A 38 -5.73 2.35 0.14
CA LEU A 38 -6.09 1.07 0.72
C LEU A 38 -5.53 1.00 2.14
N SER A 39 -6.37 0.61 3.09
CA SER A 39 -5.97 0.44 4.49
C SER A 39 -6.22 -1.00 4.92
N MET A 40 -5.15 -1.71 5.26
CA MET A 40 -5.20 -3.09 5.73
C MET A 40 -4.98 -3.11 7.24
N VAL A 41 -5.90 -3.73 7.98
CA VAL A 41 -5.85 -3.85 9.44
C VAL A 41 -6.24 -5.26 9.82
N GLY A 42 -5.33 -5.98 10.46
CA GLY A 42 -5.59 -7.36 10.86
C GLY A 42 -4.35 -8.08 11.37
N THR A 43 -4.43 -9.40 11.41
CA THR A 43 -3.27 -10.26 11.67
C THR A 43 -2.34 -10.29 10.44
N PRO A 44 -1.09 -10.76 10.59
CA PRO A 44 -0.19 -10.93 9.46
C PRO A 44 -0.81 -11.76 8.32
N GLU A 45 -1.54 -12.81 8.66
CA GLU A 45 -2.21 -13.69 7.70
C GLU A 45 -3.31 -12.93 6.95
N THR A 46 -4.16 -12.16 7.67
CA THR A 46 -5.24 -11.39 7.05
C THR A 46 -4.70 -10.33 6.08
N ILE A 47 -3.61 -9.64 6.47
CA ILE A 47 -2.96 -8.66 5.61
C ILE A 47 -2.35 -9.35 4.38
N ALA A 48 -1.72 -10.50 4.58
CA ALA A 48 -1.16 -11.28 3.48
C ALA A 48 -2.26 -11.82 2.54
N ASP A 49 -3.43 -12.23 3.06
CA ASP A 49 -4.58 -12.66 2.26
C ASP A 49 -5.05 -11.54 1.33
N GLU A 50 -5.19 -10.33 1.86
CA GLU A 50 -5.63 -9.18 1.07
C GLU A 50 -4.59 -8.79 0.01
N MET A 51 -3.30 -8.80 0.34
CA MET A 51 -2.22 -8.55 -0.63
C MET A 51 -2.17 -9.61 -1.73
N GLU A 52 -2.36 -10.88 -1.37
CA GLU A 52 -2.41 -11.99 -2.33
C GLU A 52 -3.63 -11.89 -3.25
N GLU A 53 -4.79 -11.52 -2.73
CA GLU A 53 -6.00 -11.30 -3.53
C GLU A 53 -5.77 -10.21 -4.60
N TRP A 54 -5.16 -9.08 -4.24
CA TRP A 54 -4.81 -8.03 -5.19
C TRP A 54 -3.87 -8.52 -6.30
N LEU A 55 -2.88 -9.33 -5.95
CA LEU A 55 -1.95 -9.92 -6.90
C LEU A 55 -2.65 -10.92 -7.83
N MET A 56 -3.43 -11.85 -7.27
CA MET A 56 -4.07 -12.93 -8.04
C MET A 56 -5.19 -12.42 -8.95
N THR A 57 -5.88 -11.36 -8.55
CA THR A 57 -6.90 -10.71 -9.36
C THR A 57 -6.34 -9.71 -10.38
N GLN A 58 -5.00 -9.60 -10.46
CA GLN A 58 -4.31 -8.64 -11.33
C GLN A 58 -4.67 -7.17 -11.04
N GLY A 59 -5.03 -6.88 -9.81
CA GLY A 59 -5.35 -5.53 -9.35
C GLY A 59 -4.12 -4.69 -9.05
N SER A 60 -2.99 -5.33 -8.70
CA SER A 60 -1.71 -4.66 -8.43
C SER A 60 -0.54 -5.64 -8.53
N ASP A 61 0.59 -5.17 -9.04
CA ASP A 61 1.85 -5.93 -9.08
C ASP A 61 2.72 -5.71 -7.82
N GLY A 62 2.31 -4.80 -6.95
CA GLY A 62 3.02 -4.49 -5.72
C GLY A 62 2.40 -3.35 -4.95
N PHE A 63 2.96 -3.07 -3.78
CA PHE A 63 2.44 -2.09 -2.84
C PHE A 63 3.52 -1.15 -2.35
N THR A 64 3.19 0.13 -2.25
CA THR A 64 3.93 1.08 -1.43
C THR A 64 3.26 1.12 -0.07
N VAL A 65 3.92 0.55 0.94
CA VAL A 65 3.37 0.45 2.29
C VAL A 65 3.74 1.68 3.10
N GLN A 66 2.77 2.25 3.80
CA GLN A 66 2.94 3.38 4.69
C GLN A 66 2.51 3.01 6.11
N PHE A 67 3.22 3.52 7.09
CA PHE A 67 2.97 3.22 8.50
C PHE A 67 2.60 4.48 9.26
N PRO A 68 1.65 4.41 10.22
CA PRO A 68 1.23 5.57 11.02
C PRO A 68 2.35 6.07 11.93
N TYR A 69 3.34 5.23 12.26
CA TYR A 69 4.50 5.56 13.08
C TYR A 69 5.71 4.72 12.70
N LEU A 70 6.89 5.28 12.86
CA LEU A 70 8.18 4.64 12.63
C LEU A 70 9.02 4.66 13.92
N PRO A 71 9.89 3.66 14.13
CA PRO A 71 10.15 2.48 13.28
C PRO A 71 9.15 1.33 13.50
N GLY A 72 8.41 1.30 14.63
CA GLY A 72 7.68 0.13 15.11
C GLY A 72 6.69 -0.45 14.08
N GLY A 73 5.94 0.39 13.34
CA GLY A 73 5.04 -0.12 12.31
C GLY A 73 5.77 -0.81 11.16
N LEU A 74 6.94 -0.30 10.78
CA LEU A 74 7.80 -0.95 9.78
C LEU A 74 8.38 -2.27 10.32
N ASP A 75 8.86 -2.27 11.55
CA ASP A 75 9.44 -3.45 12.20
C ASP A 75 8.39 -4.57 12.29
N ASP A 76 7.18 -4.27 12.77
CA ASP A 76 6.08 -5.22 12.81
C ASP A 76 5.73 -5.81 11.43
N PHE A 77 5.73 -5.00 10.38
CA PHE A 77 5.47 -5.47 9.02
C PHE A 77 6.59 -6.39 8.53
N VAL A 78 7.84 -5.99 8.71
CA VAL A 78 9.01 -6.76 8.27
C VAL A 78 9.13 -8.07 9.04
N ASP A 79 8.89 -8.04 10.35
CA ASP A 79 9.08 -9.22 11.20
C ASP A 79 7.91 -10.22 11.14
N ARG A 80 6.72 -9.79 10.74
CA ARG A 80 5.52 -10.63 10.81
C ARG A 80 4.83 -10.83 9.46
N VAL A 81 4.63 -9.79 8.66
CA VAL A 81 3.91 -9.89 7.38
C VAL A 81 4.83 -10.38 6.27
N VAL A 82 6.04 -9.84 6.18
CA VAL A 82 7.01 -10.28 5.14
C VAL A 82 7.29 -11.78 5.21
N PRO A 83 7.56 -12.42 6.37
CA PRO A 83 7.75 -13.86 6.45
C PRO A 83 6.54 -14.67 5.94
N GLU A 84 5.33 -14.19 6.20
CA GLU A 84 4.11 -14.83 5.71
C GLU A 84 3.99 -14.74 4.18
N LEU A 85 4.27 -13.57 3.59
CA LEU A 85 4.32 -13.40 2.14
C LEU A 85 5.40 -14.29 1.49
N GLN A 86 6.55 -14.43 2.15
CA GLN A 86 7.64 -15.32 1.71
C GLN A 86 7.26 -16.79 1.82
N ARG A 87 6.53 -17.18 2.88
CA ARG A 87 6.02 -18.55 3.05
C ARG A 87 5.05 -18.92 1.93
N ARG A 88 4.22 -18.00 1.49
CA ARG A 88 3.28 -18.15 0.36
C ARG A 88 3.96 -18.13 -1.00
N GLY A 89 5.22 -17.74 -1.09
CA GLY A 89 5.98 -17.64 -2.35
C GLY A 89 5.64 -16.43 -3.21
N ILE A 90 4.92 -15.45 -2.67
CA ILE A 90 4.53 -14.21 -3.37
C ILE A 90 5.45 -13.03 -3.06
N PHE A 91 6.45 -13.23 -2.22
CA PHE A 91 7.51 -12.25 -1.97
C PHE A 91 8.89 -12.93 -2.02
N ARG A 92 9.88 -12.19 -2.55
CA ARG A 92 11.25 -12.71 -2.67
C ARG A 92 11.84 -13.09 -1.32
N ARG A 93 12.61 -14.17 -1.29
CA ARG A 93 13.39 -14.60 -0.13
C ARG A 93 14.82 -14.12 -0.19
N GLU A 94 15.38 -14.01 -1.39
CA GLU A 94 16.75 -13.62 -1.68
C GLU A 94 16.78 -12.59 -2.80
N TYR A 95 17.85 -11.83 -2.87
CA TYR A 95 18.15 -10.94 -3.99
C TYR A 95 19.04 -11.67 -5.00
N GLU A 96 18.55 -11.88 -6.21
CA GLU A 96 19.28 -12.61 -7.27
C GLU A 96 20.34 -11.77 -7.98
N GLY A 97 20.32 -10.45 -7.82
CA GLY A 97 21.19 -9.51 -8.50
C GLY A 97 21.86 -8.51 -7.57
N LYS A 98 22.61 -7.58 -8.16
CA LYS A 98 23.36 -6.53 -7.45
C LYS A 98 22.76 -5.13 -7.64
N THR A 99 21.84 -4.96 -8.58
CA THR A 99 21.23 -3.68 -8.90
C THR A 99 19.72 -3.77 -8.81
N LEU A 100 19.05 -2.63 -8.61
CA LEU A 100 17.59 -2.56 -8.64
C LEU A 100 17.03 -3.10 -9.97
N ARG A 101 17.73 -2.85 -11.06
CA ARG A 101 17.35 -3.31 -12.39
C ARG A 101 17.37 -4.83 -12.49
N ASP A 102 18.37 -5.49 -11.92
CA ASP A 102 18.43 -6.95 -11.85
C ASP A 102 17.25 -7.50 -11.05
N HIS A 103 16.95 -6.88 -9.90
CA HIS A 103 15.83 -7.30 -9.04
C HIS A 103 14.45 -7.11 -9.69
N LEU A 104 14.34 -6.21 -10.66
CA LEU A 104 13.12 -5.99 -11.45
C LEU A 104 13.09 -6.80 -12.76
N GLY A 105 14.10 -7.64 -13.03
CA GLY A 105 14.21 -8.42 -14.26
C GLY A 105 14.40 -7.57 -15.52
N LEU A 106 14.87 -6.33 -15.37
CA LEU A 106 15.03 -5.41 -16.48
C LEU A 106 16.44 -5.51 -17.10
N PRO A 107 16.57 -5.58 -18.44
CA PRO A 107 17.86 -5.59 -19.10
C PRO A 107 18.60 -4.28 -18.88
N ARG A 108 19.92 -4.36 -18.80
CA ARG A 108 20.78 -3.16 -18.76
C ARG A 108 20.69 -2.43 -20.11
N PRO A 109 20.29 -1.16 -20.16
CA PRO A 109 20.27 -0.41 -21.42
C PRO A 109 21.68 -0.20 -21.93
N GLU A 110 21.84 -0.21 -23.24
CA GLU A 110 23.08 0.18 -23.87
C GLU A 110 23.35 1.68 -23.68
N ASN A 111 24.62 2.06 -23.66
CA ASN A 111 24.96 3.47 -23.58
C ASN A 111 24.65 4.14 -24.93
N GLN A 112 23.75 5.11 -24.93
CA GLN A 112 23.33 5.81 -26.16
C GLN A 112 24.39 6.78 -26.71
N PHE A 113 25.48 7.00 -25.97
CA PHE A 113 26.52 7.99 -26.31
C PHE A 113 27.88 7.34 -26.62
N LEU A 114 27.92 6.02 -26.85
CA LEU A 114 29.09 5.29 -27.28
C LEU A 114 28.88 4.71 -28.67
#